data_93a76d8c3db580e00961af98872d0f3a
#
_entry.id   93a76d8c3db580e00961af98872d0f3a
#
_cell.length_a   1.000
_cell.length_b   1.000
_cell.length_c   1.000
_cell.angle_alpha   90.00
_cell.angle_beta   90.00
_cell.angle_gamma   90.00
#
_symmetry.space_group_name_H-M   'P 1'
#
loop_
_entity.id
_entity.type
_entity.pdbx_description
1 polymer ?
#
loop_
_entity_poly.entity_id
_entity_poly.type
_entity_poly.pdbx_seq_one_letter_code
_entity_poly.pdbx_strand_id
1 'polypeptide(L)'
;MTLKDVKHWVFDMDGTLTVAVHDFKLIHRELSIPDDEDILTHLAGLPAAESAAKHAWLLEHERELALASTPAPGAVELILDLAERGVRLGILTRNAQELAQITLKAIGLDQCFAPDDVLGRDNAAHKPDPDGLLKLAKAWGVEPTQMVMVGDFRFDLECGRAAGSKTVLVNVPENPWPGMADWHARDCFELRRLVA
;
A
#
# COMPACT_ATOMS: atom_id res chain seq x y z
N MET A 1 -15.25 14.74 10.78
CA MET A 1 -15.37 13.60 9.82
C MET A 1 -14.96 12.35 10.56
N THR A 2 -15.82 11.36 10.64
CA THR A 2 -15.52 10.04 11.20
C THR A 2 -15.12 9.10 10.07
N LEU A 3 -14.46 7.96 10.37
CA LEU A 3 -14.13 6.96 9.34
C LEU A 3 -15.38 6.44 8.61
N LYS A 4 -16.53 6.41 9.27
CA LYS A 4 -17.82 5.99 8.66
C LYS A 4 -18.25 6.90 7.50
N ASP A 5 -17.84 8.16 7.50
CA ASP A 5 -18.23 9.16 6.51
C ASP A 5 -17.32 9.16 5.28
N VAL A 6 -16.14 8.52 5.37
CA VAL A 6 -15.15 8.49 4.28
C VAL A 6 -15.63 7.63 3.13
N LYS A 7 -15.61 8.19 1.92
CA LYS A 7 -16.05 7.51 0.69
C LYS A 7 -14.93 7.13 -0.27
N HIS A 8 -13.68 7.53 0.03
CA HIS A 8 -12.52 7.32 -0.83
C HIS A 8 -11.37 6.75 0.00
N TRP A 9 -11.08 5.48 -0.21
CA TRP A 9 -10.12 4.73 0.57
C TRP A 9 -8.99 4.24 -0.31
N VAL A 10 -7.76 4.51 0.09
CA VAL A 10 -6.56 3.99 -0.56
C VAL A 10 -5.80 3.12 0.43
N PHE A 11 -5.48 1.91 0.02
CA PHE A 11 -4.78 0.93 0.83
C PHE A 11 -3.37 0.71 0.29
N ASP A 12 -2.42 0.53 1.19
CA ASP A 12 -1.22 -0.21 0.90
C ASP A 12 -1.54 -1.70 0.73
N MET A 13 -0.59 -2.47 0.19
CA MET A 13 -0.77 -3.90 -0.10
C MET A 13 -0.11 -4.78 0.95
N ASP A 14 1.22 -4.79 0.97
CA ASP A 14 2.04 -5.74 1.72
C ASP A 14 2.12 -5.36 3.19
N GLY A 15 1.67 -6.24 4.08
CA GLY A 15 1.52 -5.93 5.51
C GLY A 15 0.19 -5.25 5.86
N THR A 16 -0.55 -4.75 4.86
CA THR A 16 -1.83 -4.07 5.03
C THR A 16 -3.01 -4.96 4.61
N LEU A 17 -3.14 -5.29 3.33
CA LEU A 17 -4.16 -6.23 2.83
C LEU A 17 -3.66 -7.68 2.83
N THR A 18 -2.35 -7.88 2.79
CA THR A 18 -1.71 -9.20 2.87
C THR A 18 -0.87 -9.32 4.12
N VAL A 19 -0.59 -10.57 4.52
CA VAL A 19 0.42 -10.86 5.55
C VAL A 19 1.78 -10.43 5.00
N ALA A 20 2.56 -9.68 5.78
CA ALA A 20 3.90 -9.28 5.43
C ALA A 20 4.83 -10.50 5.34
N VAL A 21 5.37 -10.76 4.15
CA VAL A 21 6.25 -11.92 3.89
C VAL A 21 7.61 -11.54 3.29
N HIS A 22 7.85 -10.25 3.05
CA HIS A 22 9.10 -9.78 2.48
C HIS A 22 10.26 -9.92 3.47
N ASP A 23 11.28 -10.67 3.07
CA ASP A 23 12.57 -10.70 3.76
C ASP A 23 13.48 -9.60 3.16
N PHE A 24 13.36 -8.38 3.71
CA PHE A 24 14.17 -7.25 3.27
C PHE A 24 15.67 -7.48 3.45
N LYS A 25 16.10 -8.27 4.46
CA LYS A 25 17.52 -8.60 4.64
C LYS A 25 18.02 -9.50 3.51
N LEU A 26 17.20 -10.45 3.07
CA LEU A 26 17.50 -11.26 1.89
C LEU A 26 17.66 -10.37 0.65
N ILE A 27 16.72 -9.46 0.41
CA ILE A 27 16.74 -8.57 -0.76
C ILE A 27 17.99 -7.69 -0.73
N HIS A 28 18.32 -7.06 0.41
CA HIS A 28 19.52 -6.25 0.56
C HIS A 28 20.78 -7.05 0.24
N ARG A 29 20.89 -8.28 0.76
CA ARG A 29 22.04 -9.15 0.52
C ARG A 29 22.15 -9.55 -0.95
N GLU A 30 21.08 -10.05 -1.57
CA GLU A 30 21.10 -10.55 -2.96
C GLU A 30 21.37 -9.41 -3.96
N LEU A 31 20.87 -8.21 -3.67
CA LEU A 31 21.09 -7.04 -4.50
C LEU A 31 22.34 -6.24 -4.13
N SER A 32 23.09 -6.67 -3.10
CA SER A 32 24.28 -5.95 -2.58
C SER A 32 23.96 -4.48 -2.28
N ILE A 33 22.87 -4.25 -1.53
CA ILE A 33 22.43 -2.93 -1.07
C ILE A 33 22.76 -2.80 0.42
N PRO A 34 23.32 -1.67 0.90
CA PRO A 34 23.50 -1.43 2.32
C PRO A 34 22.22 -1.54 3.13
N ASP A 35 22.28 -2.12 4.33
CA ASP A 35 21.07 -2.39 5.16
C ASP A 35 20.30 -1.13 5.58
N ASP A 36 20.97 0.03 5.60
CA ASP A 36 20.42 1.33 5.97
C ASP A 36 19.90 2.15 4.79
N GLU A 37 20.04 1.67 3.55
CA GLU A 37 19.54 2.33 2.35
C GLU A 37 18.19 1.79 1.91
N ASP A 38 17.34 2.69 1.38
CA ASP A 38 16.07 2.29 0.76
C ASP A 38 16.31 1.62 -0.59
N ILE A 39 15.75 0.42 -0.79
CA ILE A 39 16.00 -0.43 -1.96
C ILE A 39 15.71 0.32 -3.27
N LEU A 40 14.53 0.91 -3.41
CA LEU A 40 14.13 1.57 -4.66
C LEU A 40 14.96 2.82 -4.93
N THR A 41 15.28 3.59 -3.91
CA THR A 41 16.12 4.78 -4.00
C THR A 41 17.54 4.40 -4.40
N HIS A 42 18.11 3.35 -3.80
CA HIS A 42 19.42 2.84 -4.16
C HIS A 42 19.47 2.40 -5.63
N LEU A 43 18.50 1.58 -6.05
CA LEU A 43 18.44 1.09 -7.43
C LEU A 43 18.32 2.22 -8.47
N ALA A 44 17.57 3.27 -8.15
CA ALA A 44 17.44 4.44 -9.01
C ALA A 44 18.75 5.23 -9.17
N GLY A 45 19.66 5.17 -8.19
CA GLY A 45 20.97 5.83 -8.22
C GLY A 45 22.05 5.06 -8.99
N LEU A 46 21.80 3.82 -9.40
CA LEU A 46 22.79 2.97 -10.10
C LEU A 46 22.92 3.27 -11.60
N PRO A 47 24.06 2.90 -12.24
CA PRO A 47 24.16 2.90 -13.69
C PRO A 47 23.04 2.09 -14.34
N ALA A 48 22.50 2.56 -15.48
CA ALA A 48 21.28 2.03 -16.10
C ALA A 48 21.27 0.51 -16.30
N ALA A 49 22.40 -0.08 -16.74
CA ALA A 49 22.48 -1.54 -16.97
C ALA A 49 22.42 -2.34 -15.66
N GLU A 50 23.10 -1.85 -14.61
CA GLU A 50 23.08 -2.49 -13.29
C GLU A 50 21.72 -2.34 -12.62
N SER A 51 21.16 -1.15 -12.67
CA SER A 51 19.79 -0.85 -12.17
C SER A 51 18.77 -1.78 -12.82
N ALA A 52 18.80 -1.92 -14.16
CA ALA A 52 17.89 -2.80 -14.89
C ALA A 52 18.00 -4.27 -14.46
N ALA A 53 19.23 -4.79 -14.31
CA ALA A 53 19.45 -6.16 -13.88
C ALA A 53 18.91 -6.43 -12.47
N LYS A 54 19.18 -5.52 -11.53
CA LYS A 54 18.70 -5.64 -10.14
C LYS A 54 17.17 -5.48 -10.04
N HIS A 55 16.57 -4.57 -10.82
CA HIS A 55 15.12 -4.45 -10.92
C HIS A 55 14.46 -5.71 -11.48
N ALA A 56 15.06 -6.37 -12.47
CA ALA A 56 14.54 -7.62 -13.02
C ALA A 56 14.55 -8.75 -11.98
N TRP A 57 15.62 -8.88 -11.20
CA TRP A 57 15.70 -9.85 -10.11
C TRP A 57 14.63 -9.56 -9.03
N LEU A 58 14.51 -8.29 -8.61
CA LEU A 58 13.53 -7.87 -7.61
C LEU A 58 12.10 -8.17 -8.08
N LEU A 59 11.78 -7.86 -9.34
CA LEU A 59 10.46 -8.10 -9.92
C LEU A 59 10.09 -9.60 -9.91
N GLU A 60 11.04 -10.48 -10.25
CA GLU A 60 10.79 -11.93 -10.26
C GLU A 60 10.62 -12.47 -8.83
N HIS A 61 11.46 -12.03 -7.89
CA HIS A 61 11.32 -12.39 -6.49
C HIS A 61 9.96 -11.95 -5.91
N GLU A 62 9.56 -10.69 -6.17
CA GLU A 62 8.27 -10.17 -5.74
C GLU A 62 7.09 -10.87 -6.42
N ARG A 63 7.26 -11.35 -7.68
CA ARG A 63 6.23 -12.13 -8.39
C ARG A 63 5.94 -13.46 -7.69
N GLU A 64 6.95 -14.17 -7.24
CA GLU A 64 6.78 -15.40 -6.46
C GLU A 64 5.99 -15.12 -5.16
N LEU A 65 6.33 -14.05 -4.46
CA LEU A 65 5.63 -13.62 -3.25
C LEU A 65 4.17 -13.22 -3.53
N ALA A 66 3.93 -12.49 -4.62
CA ALA A 66 2.58 -12.07 -5.02
C ALA A 66 1.66 -13.26 -5.29
N LEU A 67 2.17 -14.28 -6.00
CA LEU A 67 1.42 -15.52 -6.27
C LEU A 67 1.11 -16.34 -5.00
N ALA A 68 1.98 -16.28 -3.99
CA ALA A 68 1.85 -16.98 -2.73
C ALA A 68 1.16 -16.14 -1.63
N SER A 69 0.70 -14.93 -1.96
CA SER A 69 0.13 -13.99 -0.98
C SER A 69 -1.11 -14.56 -0.30
N THR A 70 -1.21 -14.31 0.99
CA THR A 70 -2.37 -14.63 1.82
C THR A 70 -2.95 -13.34 2.41
N PRO A 71 -4.29 -13.23 2.57
CA PRO A 71 -4.89 -12.03 3.11
C PRO A 71 -4.51 -11.81 4.57
N ALA A 72 -4.32 -10.57 4.97
CA ALA A 72 -4.19 -10.19 6.38
C ALA A 72 -5.51 -10.48 7.13
N PRO A 73 -5.45 -10.80 8.43
CA PRO A 73 -6.65 -11.10 9.21
C PRO A 73 -7.69 -9.98 9.16
N GLY A 74 -8.88 -10.28 8.63
CA GLY A 74 -10.00 -9.33 8.48
C GLY A 74 -9.93 -8.43 7.26
N ALA A 75 -8.89 -8.51 6.42
CA ALA A 75 -8.76 -7.65 5.25
C ALA A 75 -9.85 -7.92 4.21
N VAL A 76 -10.15 -9.18 3.94
CA VAL A 76 -11.19 -9.55 2.95
C VAL A 76 -12.55 -9.03 3.40
N GLU A 77 -12.92 -9.27 4.64
CA GLU A 77 -14.22 -8.83 5.19
C GLU A 77 -14.33 -7.30 5.23
N LEU A 78 -13.24 -6.60 5.55
CA LEU A 78 -13.21 -5.13 5.53
C LEU A 78 -13.45 -4.58 4.12
N ILE A 79 -12.71 -5.09 3.13
CA ILE A 79 -12.81 -4.61 1.75
C ILE A 79 -14.18 -4.91 1.16
N LEU A 80 -14.73 -6.10 1.39
CA LEU A 80 -16.07 -6.46 0.91
C LEU A 80 -17.16 -5.55 1.53
N ASP A 81 -17.11 -5.30 2.84
CA ASP A 81 -18.05 -4.39 3.50
C ASP A 81 -17.96 -2.95 2.94
N LEU A 82 -16.74 -2.45 2.69
CA LEU A 82 -16.55 -1.12 2.09
C LEU A 82 -17.08 -1.07 0.66
N ALA A 83 -16.83 -2.12 -0.14
CA ALA A 83 -17.32 -2.23 -1.51
C ALA A 83 -18.86 -2.28 -1.56
N GLU A 84 -19.51 -3.06 -0.69
CA GLU A 84 -20.98 -3.13 -0.57
C GLU A 84 -21.61 -1.78 -0.21
N ARG A 85 -20.87 -0.94 0.53
CA ARG A 85 -21.30 0.43 0.87
C ARG A 85 -21.07 1.44 -0.23
N GLY A 86 -20.58 1.03 -1.39
CA GLY A 86 -20.30 1.88 -2.54
C GLY A 86 -19.16 2.87 -2.32
N VAL A 87 -18.20 2.51 -1.46
CA VAL A 87 -16.97 3.26 -1.22
C VAL A 87 -16.02 3.08 -2.39
N ARG A 88 -15.38 4.15 -2.86
CA ARG A 88 -14.33 4.06 -3.86
C ARG A 88 -13.04 3.52 -3.24
N LEU A 89 -12.50 2.47 -3.83
CA LEU A 89 -11.32 1.75 -3.31
C LEU A 89 -10.15 1.89 -4.30
N GLY A 90 -8.97 2.18 -3.78
CA GLY A 90 -7.73 2.22 -4.55
C GLY A 90 -6.58 1.57 -3.80
N ILE A 91 -5.54 1.24 -4.54
CA ILE A 91 -4.26 0.72 -4.03
C ILE A 91 -3.14 1.70 -4.36
N LEU A 92 -2.26 1.91 -3.41
CA LEU A 92 -0.98 2.58 -3.62
C LEU A 92 0.13 1.76 -2.97
N THR A 93 0.86 1.01 -3.78
CA THR A 93 1.92 0.11 -3.32
C THR A 93 3.29 0.54 -3.83
N ARG A 94 4.36 0.08 -3.16
CA ARG A 94 5.74 0.19 -3.63
C ARG A 94 6.15 -0.94 -4.57
N ASN A 95 5.28 -1.93 -4.76
CA ASN A 95 5.44 -2.96 -5.78
C ASN A 95 5.06 -2.44 -7.18
N ALA A 96 5.40 -3.19 -8.23
CA ALA A 96 4.90 -2.93 -9.57
C ALA A 96 3.38 -3.14 -9.64
N GLN A 97 2.68 -2.38 -10.48
CA GLN A 97 1.22 -2.47 -10.66
C GLN A 97 0.78 -3.89 -11.02
N GLU A 98 1.50 -4.54 -11.92
CA GLU A 98 1.23 -5.93 -12.33
C GLU A 98 1.21 -6.87 -11.13
N LEU A 99 2.18 -6.73 -10.22
CA LEU A 99 2.29 -7.57 -9.03
C LEU A 99 1.15 -7.29 -8.04
N ALA A 100 0.74 -6.04 -7.90
CA ALA A 100 -0.42 -5.69 -7.09
C ALA A 100 -1.70 -6.35 -7.61
N GLN A 101 -1.89 -6.40 -8.93
CA GLN A 101 -3.03 -7.10 -9.55
C GLN A 101 -2.97 -8.62 -9.32
N ILE A 102 -1.78 -9.23 -9.44
CA ILE A 102 -1.58 -10.65 -9.12
C ILE A 102 -1.93 -10.92 -7.65
N THR A 103 -1.44 -10.08 -6.75
CA THR A 103 -1.72 -10.19 -5.30
C THR A 103 -3.22 -10.08 -5.01
N LEU A 104 -3.90 -9.07 -5.56
CA LEU A 104 -5.37 -8.91 -5.38
C LEU A 104 -6.13 -10.15 -5.83
N LYS A 105 -5.73 -10.74 -6.96
CA LYS A 105 -6.32 -11.99 -7.45
C LYS A 105 -6.03 -13.17 -6.53
N ALA A 106 -4.80 -13.28 -6.01
CA ALA A 106 -4.42 -14.36 -5.10
C ALA A 106 -5.24 -14.33 -3.79
N ILE A 107 -5.57 -13.14 -3.28
CA ILE A 107 -6.37 -12.97 -2.06
C ILE A 107 -7.88 -12.80 -2.31
N GLY A 108 -8.34 -12.91 -3.59
CA GLY A 108 -9.76 -12.88 -3.95
C GLY A 108 -10.42 -11.51 -3.89
N LEU A 109 -9.67 -10.42 -4.04
CA LEU A 109 -10.14 -9.02 -3.96
C LEU A 109 -10.04 -8.26 -5.28
N ASP A 110 -9.65 -8.90 -6.37
CA ASP A 110 -9.45 -8.27 -7.69
C ASP A 110 -10.70 -7.58 -8.23
N GLN A 111 -11.90 -8.05 -7.88
CA GLN A 111 -13.17 -7.45 -8.29
C GLN A 111 -13.57 -6.20 -7.48
N CYS A 112 -12.90 -5.93 -6.37
CA CYS A 112 -13.22 -4.78 -5.51
C CYS A 112 -12.49 -3.49 -5.92
N PHE A 113 -11.46 -3.59 -6.76
CA PHE A 113 -10.64 -2.47 -7.19
C PHE A 113 -10.67 -2.32 -8.70
N ALA A 114 -10.99 -1.11 -9.20
CA ALA A 114 -10.85 -0.83 -10.61
C ALA A 114 -9.35 -0.88 -11.02
N PRO A 115 -9.00 -1.46 -12.17
CA PRO A 115 -7.58 -1.58 -12.58
C PRO A 115 -6.82 -0.24 -12.58
N ASP A 116 -7.47 0.84 -12.99
CA ASP A 116 -6.90 2.20 -13.03
C ASP A 116 -6.75 2.83 -11.63
N ASP A 117 -7.37 2.26 -10.60
CA ASP A 117 -7.26 2.71 -9.21
C ASP A 117 -6.18 1.91 -8.44
N VAL A 118 -5.44 1.03 -9.10
CA VAL A 118 -4.30 0.28 -8.55
C VAL A 118 -3.01 0.89 -9.06
N LEU A 119 -2.29 1.62 -8.22
CA LEU A 119 -1.03 2.28 -8.57
C LEU A 119 0.16 1.60 -7.91
N GLY A 120 1.16 1.28 -8.72
CA GLY A 120 2.46 0.76 -8.31
C GLY A 120 3.59 1.77 -8.56
N ARG A 121 4.84 1.33 -8.29
CA ARG A 121 6.05 2.14 -8.48
C ARG A 121 6.33 2.53 -9.94
N ASP A 122 5.69 1.90 -10.89
CA ASP A 122 5.75 2.15 -12.33
C ASP A 122 4.72 3.21 -12.79
N ASN A 123 3.73 3.57 -11.94
CA ASN A 123 2.69 4.54 -12.26
C ASN A 123 2.83 5.85 -11.50
N ALA A 124 3.51 5.82 -10.34
CA ALA A 124 3.65 6.95 -9.44
C ALA A 124 5.00 6.93 -8.72
N ALA A 125 5.46 8.10 -8.25
CA ALA A 125 6.57 8.14 -7.32
C ALA A 125 6.22 7.31 -6.07
N HIS A 126 7.21 6.53 -5.58
CA HIS A 126 6.95 5.62 -4.45
C HIS A 126 6.78 6.37 -3.14
N LYS A 127 5.95 5.83 -2.26
CA LYS A 127 5.78 6.34 -0.90
C LYS A 127 7.14 6.48 -0.18
N PRO A 128 7.39 7.57 0.53
CA PRO A 128 6.42 8.53 1.10
C PRO A 128 6.02 9.70 0.20
N ASP A 129 6.41 9.76 -1.08
CA ASP A 129 5.97 10.80 -2.00
C ASP A 129 4.43 10.77 -2.17
N PRO A 130 3.73 11.92 -2.13
CA PRO A 130 2.27 11.99 -2.25
C PRO A 130 1.74 11.80 -3.67
N ASP A 131 2.58 11.70 -4.70
CA ASP A 131 2.21 11.70 -6.12
C ASP A 131 1.08 10.70 -6.43
N GLY A 132 1.17 9.46 -5.91
CA GLY A 132 0.15 8.44 -6.15
C GLY A 132 -1.22 8.81 -5.58
N LEU A 133 -1.28 9.36 -4.36
CA LEU A 133 -2.54 9.82 -3.77
C LEU A 133 -3.11 11.01 -4.52
N LEU A 134 -2.28 11.95 -4.96
CA LEU A 134 -2.71 13.11 -5.75
C LEU A 134 -3.24 12.68 -7.13
N LYS A 135 -2.64 11.67 -7.76
CA LYS A 135 -3.14 11.08 -9.02
C LYS A 135 -4.52 10.44 -8.82
N LEU A 136 -4.71 9.63 -7.77
CA LEU A 136 -6.00 9.04 -7.44
C LEU A 136 -7.06 10.11 -7.13
N ALA A 137 -6.73 11.12 -6.33
CA ALA A 137 -7.62 12.24 -6.02
C ALA A 137 -8.11 12.94 -7.30
N LYS A 138 -7.18 13.24 -8.20
CA LYS A 138 -7.49 13.84 -9.51
C LYS A 138 -8.37 12.95 -10.37
N ALA A 139 -8.06 11.65 -10.46
CA ALA A 139 -8.84 10.69 -11.24
C ALA A 139 -10.27 10.51 -10.68
N TRP A 140 -10.42 10.61 -9.37
CA TRP A 140 -11.72 10.51 -8.70
C TRP A 140 -12.49 11.83 -8.64
N GLY A 141 -11.86 12.95 -9.00
CA GLY A 141 -12.47 14.27 -8.96
C GLY A 141 -12.77 14.76 -7.54
N VAL A 142 -11.90 14.43 -6.58
CA VAL A 142 -12.06 14.76 -5.15
C VAL A 142 -10.82 15.45 -4.60
N GLU A 143 -11.00 16.18 -3.51
CA GLU A 143 -9.87 16.72 -2.75
C GLU A 143 -9.23 15.64 -1.88
N PRO A 144 -7.90 15.61 -1.73
CA PRO A 144 -7.20 14.65 -0.87
C PRO A 144 -7.74 14.61 0.57
N THR A 145 -8.24 15.73 1.09
CA THR A 145 -8.87 15.83 2.42
C THR A 145 -10.11 14.95 2.58
N GLN A 146 -10.72 14.48 1.48
CA GLN A 146 -11.87 13.58 1.44
C GLN A 146 -11.46 12.10 1.37
N MET A 147 -10.15 11.83 1.31
CA MET A 147 -9.57 10.51 1.20
C MET A 147 -8.94 10.05 2.51
N VAL A 148 -8.75 8.75 2.63
CA VAL A 148 -7.96 8.14 3.69
C VAL A 148 -6.93 7.18 3.09
N MET A 149 -5.67 7.30 3.55
CA MET A 149 -4.60 6.35 3.30
C MET A 149 -4.51 5.37 4.46
N VAL A 150 -4.58 4.09 4.17
CA VAL A 150 -4.48 2.99 5.13
C VAL A 150 -3.21 2.20 4.86
N GLY A 151 -2.36 2.05 5.85
CA GLY A 151 -1.13 1.29 5.74
C GLY A 151 -0.61 0.80 7.07
N ASP A 152 0.41 -0.04 7.04
CA ASP A 152 1.04 -0.62 8.23
C ASP A 152 2.40 0.01 8.55
N PHE A 153 2.91 0.90 7.68
CA PHE A 153 4.23 1.46 7.82
C PHE A 153 4.25 2.99 7.76
N ARG A 154 5.36 3.57 8.26
CA ARG A 154 5.57 5.02 8.32
C ARG A 154 5.41 5.71 6.97
N PHE A 155 5.86 5.10 5.89
CA PHE A 155 5.77 5.69 4.55
C PHE A 155 4.33 5.92 4.08
N ASP A 156 3.38 5.10 4.52
CA ASP A 156 1.96 5.28 4.22
C ASP A 156 1.41 6.52 4.89
N LEU A 157 1.76 6.69 6.17
CA LEU A 157 1.33 7.82 6.98
C LEU A 157 1.96 9.14 6.48
N GLU A 158 3.24 9.12 6.16
CA GLU A 158 3.96 10.28 5.59
C GLU A 158 3.36 10.67 4.25
N CYS A 159 3.11 9.71 3.35
CA CYS A 159 2.47 9.91 2.06
C CYS A 159 1.07 10.53 2.21
N GLY A 160 0.24 9.94 3.08
CA GLY A 160 -1.10 10.44 3.36
C GLY A 160 -1.09 11.89 3.86
N ARG A 161 -0.24 12.19 4.83
CA ARG A 161 -0.12 13.56 5.39
C ARG A 161 0.43 14.55 4.38
N ALA A 162 1.42 14.16 3.59
CA ALA A 162 1.98 15.01 2.53
C ALA A 162 0.94 15.35 1.44
N ALA A 163 0.05 14.41 1.12
CA ALA A 163 -1.07 14.64 0.22
C ALA A 163 -2.20 15.49 0.85
N GLY A 164 -2.24 15.62 2.17
CA GLY A 164 -3.35 16.25 2.90
C GLY A 164 -4.54 15.32 3.15
N SER A 165 -4.38 14.01 2.94
CA SER A 165 -5.40 13.01 3.25
C SER A 165 -5.38 12.62 4.73
N LYS A 166 -6.44 11.95 5.18
CA LYS A 166 -6.47 11.28 6.47
C LYS A 166 -5.62 10.01 6.43
N THR A 167 -5.19 9.53 7.60
CA THR A 167 -4.30 8.37 7.70
C THR A 167 -4.81 7.37 8.74
N VAL A 168 -4.70 6.08 8.41
CA VAL A 168 -4.96 4.96 9.31
C VAL A 168 -3.73 4.07 9.36
N LEU A 169 -3.24 3.80 10.56
CA LEU A 169 -2.27 2.75 10.81
C LEU A 169 -3.03 1.47 11.14
N VAL A 170 -2.71 0.36 10.47
CA VAL A 170 -3.35 -0.95 10.68
C VAL A 170 -2.32 -2.07 10.77
N ASN A 171 -2.72 -3.20 11.37
CA ASN A 171 -1.88 -4.42 11.53
C ASN A 171 -0.60 -4.23 12.36
N VAL A 172 -0.53 -3.16 13.12
CA VAL A 172 0.58 -2.88 14.06
C VAL A 172 0.00 -2.86 15.47
N PRO A 173 0.47 -3.74 16.40
CA PRO A 173 -0.11 -3.85 17.74
C PRO A 173 -0.07 -2.54 18.54
N GLU A 174 1.04 -1.81 18.44
CA GLU A 174 1.24 -0.51 19.10
C GLU A 174 1.69 0.50 18.05
N ASN A 175 1.19 1.75 18.15
CA ASN A 175 1.56 2.80 17.20
C ASN A 175 2.96 3.37 17.52
N PRO A 176 4.00 3.07 16.71
CA PRO A 176 5.34 3.57 16.93
C PRO A 176 5.53 5.02 16.44
N TRP A 177 4.53 5.61 15.76
CA TRP A 177 4.57 6.96 15.18
C TRP A 177 3.42 7.84 15.69
N PRO A 178 3.41 8.19 17.00
CA PRO A 178 2.35 9.02 17.59
C PRO A 178 2.20 10.35 16.84
N GLY A 179 0.96 10.70 16.52
CA GLY A 179 0.63 11.94 15.79
C GLY A 179 0.75 11.88 14.28
N MET A 180 1.21 10.76 13.69
CA MET A 180 1.22 10.57 12.24
C MET A 180 -0.06 9.91 11.72
N ALA A 181 -0.70 9.04 12.50
CA ALA A 181 -1.98 8.42 12.16
C ALA A 181 -3.13 9.17 12.81
N ASP A 182 -4.19 9.45 12.04
CA ASP A 182 -5.46 10.00 12.58
C ASP A 182 -6.23 8.90 13.33
N TRP A 183 -6.11 7.63 12.89
CA TRP A 183 -6.66 6.44 13.56
C TRP A 183 -5.63 5.30 13.55
N HIS A 184 -5.74 4.45 14.56
CA HIS A 184 -4.96 3.23 14.70
C HIS A 184 -5.88 2.05 14.98
N ALA A 185 -5.68 0.96 14.27
CA ALA A 185 -6.36 -0.31 14.46
C ALA A 185 -5.32 -1.44 14.49
N ARG A 186 -5.41 -2.33 15.45
CA ARG A 186 -4.43 -3.42 15.64
C ARG A 186 -4.48 -4.47 14.53
N ASP A 187 -5.63 -4.57 13.85
CA ASP A 187 -5.89 -5.45 12.70
C ASP A 187 -7.06 -4.92 11.85
N CYS A 188 -7.29 -5.53 10.70
CA CYS A 188 -8.41 -5.17 9.84
C CYS A 188 -9.78 -5.50 10.45
N PHE A 189 -9.90 -6.44 11.37
CA PHE A 189 -11.15 -6.68 12.10
C PHE A 189 -11.50 -5.49 13.01
N GLU A 190 -10.50 -4.91 13.69
CA GLU A 190 -10.72 -3.71 14.49
C GLU A 190 -11.07 -2.51 13.61
N LEU A 191 -10.36 -2.31 12.50
CA LEU A 191 -10.68 -1.24 11.55
C LEU A 191 -12.10 -1.40 10.99
N ARG A 192 -12.52 -2.61 10.64
CA ARG A 192 -13.89 -2.92 10.21
C ARG A 192 -14.94 -2.48 11.25
N ARG A 193 -14.68 -2.71 12.55
CA ARG A 193 -15.57 -2.23 13.62
C ARG A 193 -15.64 -0.71 13.74
N LEU A 194 -14.54 -0.01 13.46
CA LEU A 194 -14.51 1.45 13.48
C LEU A 194 -15.30 2.08 12.33
N VAL A 195 -15.51 1.34 11.24
CA VAL A 195 -16.25 1.80 10.05
C VAL A 195 -17.69 1.25 9.96
N ALA A 196 -18.07 0.31 10.82
CA ALA A 196 -19.40 -0.29 10.89
C ALA A 196 -20.52 0.67 11.37
#